data_2c8d57ef93a68ad97f19ef9bea6bce1a
#
_entry.id   2c8d57ef93a68ad97f19ef9bea6bce1a
#
_cell.length_a   1.000
_cell.length_b   1.000
_cell.length_c   1.000
_cell.angle_alpha   90.00
_cell.angle_beta   90.00
_cell.angle_gamma   90.00
#
_symmetry.space_group_name_H-M   'P 1'
#
loop_
_entity.id
_entity.type
_entity.pdbx_description
1 polymer ?
#
loop_
_entity_poly.entity_id
_entity_poly.type
_entity_poly.pdbx_seq_one_letter_code
_entity_poly.pdbx_strand_id
1 'polypeptide(L)'
;MRSIKSRALVAVLAGGCALGLAQVVGAPATERSLTKKEILDLYEGKSWFWEKGIAFFAAKGQFNAFSEEGNERSTVAGDWEALDDGRMCFSGVWTAKSWRRFARTCFVHKIKDGQIYQRRTPKGDWYIFRHEPSQEGDQKLVPGDQTK
;
A
#
# COMPACT_ATOMS: atom_id res chain seq x y z
N MET A 1 -79.89 -6.23 51.03
CA MET A 1 -80.10 -5.07 50.13
C MET A 1 -78.80 -4.31 49.97
N ARG A 2 -78.50 -3.92 48.76
CA ARG A 2 -77.41 -3.08 48.22
C ARG A 2 -76.09 -3.83 47.88
N SER A 3 -76.02 -4.08 46.61
CA SER A 3 -74.93 -4.51 45.78
C SER A 3 -73.84 -3.41 45.69
N ILE A 4 -72.55 -3.82 45.88
CA ILE A 4 -71.43 -2.95 45.58
C ILE A 4 -70.65 -3.60 44.43
N LYS A 5 -70.70 -2.90 43.28
CA LYS A 5 -70.02 -3.29 42.07
C LYS A 5 -68.56 -2.88 42.18
N SER A 6 -67.62 -3.85 42.22
CA SER A 6 -66.20 -3.63 42.10
C SER A 6 -65.82 -3.39 40.62
N ARG A 7 -65.29 -2.22 40.35
CA ARG A 7 -64.64 -1.90 39.05
C ARG A 7 -63.19 -2.37 39.04
N ALA A 8 -62.87 -3.31 38.22
CA ALA A 8 -61.49 -3.70 37.95
C ALA A 8 -60.79 -2.63 37.11
N LEU A 9 -59.70 -2.09 37.62
CA LEU A 9 -58.81 -1.23 36.85
C LEU A 9 -57.85 -2.14 36.07
N VAL A 10 -57.90 -2.10 34.75
CA VAL A 10 -56.91 -2.72 33.87
C VAL A 10 -55.78 -1.74 33.69
N ALA A 11 -54.61 -2.05 34.26
CA ALA A 11 -53.38 -1.32 34.03
C ALA A 11 -52.76 -1.85 32.74
N VAL A 12 -52.74 -1.04 31.70
CA VAL A 12 -51.97 -1.31 30.45
C VAL A 12 -50.52 -0.92 30.68
N LEU A 13 -49.67 -1.91 30.81
CA LEU A 13 -48.21 -1.73 30.80
C LEU A 13 -47.75 -1.54 29.35
N ALA A 14 -47.51 -0.31 28.95
CA ALA A 14 -46.82 0.00 27.70
C ALA A 14 -45.35 -0.37 27.82
N GLY A 15 -44.98 -1.55 27.30
CA GLY A 15 -43.60 -1.97 27.16
C GLY A 15 -42.92 -1.18 26.05
N GLY A 16 -42.12 -0.18 26.40
CA GLY A 16 -41.27 0.53 25.47
C GLY A 16 -40.08 -0.34 25.10
N CYS A 17 -40.06 -0.91 23.90
CA CYS A 17 -38.84 -1.47 23.30
C CYS A 17 -37.89 -0.33 22.93
N ALA A 18 -36.94 -0.04 23.80
CA ALA A 18 -35.80 0.78 23.45
C ALA A 18 -34.89 -0.02 22.50
N LEU A 19 -35.05 0.21 21.19
CA LEU A 19 -34.07 -0.24 20.18
C LEU A 19 -32.78 0.52 20.43
N GLY A 20 -31.89 -0.07 21.20
CA GLY A 20 -30.52 0.38 21.35
C GLY A 20 -29.82 0.29 19.98
N LEU A 21 -29.62 1.42 19.30
CA LEU A 21 -28.72 1.54 18.17
C LEU A 21 -27.32 1.24 18.70
N ALA A 22 -26.86 0.00 18.54
CA ALA A 22 -25.45 -0.34 18.73
C ALA A 22 -24.66 0.46 17.70
N GLN A 23 -24.02 1.53 18.14
CA GLN A 23 -23.06 2.23 17.31
C GLN A 23 -21.88 1.30 17.14
N VAL A 24 -21.72 0.78 15.92
CA VAL A 24 -20.50 0.08 15.50
C VAL A 24 -19.42 1.15 15.45
N VAL A 25 -18.70 1.32 16.55
CA VAL A 25 -17.47 2.10 16.57
C VAL A 25 -16.48 1.32 15.71
N GLY A 26 -16.31 1.73 14.48
CA GLY A 26 -15.30 1.16 13.58
C GLY A 26 -13.95 1.22 14.29
N ALA A 27 -13.24 0.10 14.36
CA ALA A 27 -11.89 0.08 14.88
C ALA A 27 -11.05 1.14 14.15
N PRO A 28 -10.20 1.91 14.85
CA PRO A 28 -9.35 2.89 14.20
C PRO A 28 -8.50 2.19 13.14
N ALA A 29 -8.50 2.75 11.95
CA ALA A 29 -7.70 2.26 10.85
C ALA A 29 -6.23 2.18 11.28
N THR A 30 -5.69 0.97 11.35
CA THR A 30 -4.31 0.75 11.79
C THR A 30 -3.34 1.11 10.66
N GLU A 31 -2.58 2.17 10.87
CA GLU A 31 -1.43 2.50 10.01
C GLU A 31 -0.19 1.79 10.54
N ARG A 32 0.55 1.08 9.68
CA ARG A 32 1.81 0.42 10.01
C ARG A 32 2.76 0.35 8.82
N SER A 33 4.05 0.26 9.07
CA SER A 33 5.03 -0.07 8.04
C SER A 33 4.83 -1.48 7.49
N LEU A 34 5.19 -1.69 6.23
CA LEU A 34 5.28 -3.03 5.67
C LEU A 34 6.47 -3.78 6.29
N THR A 35 6.32 -5.06 6.50
CA THR A 35 7.42 -5.96 6.87
C THR A 35 8.31 -6.24 5.67
N LYS A 36 9.53 -6.72 5.91
CA LYS A 36 10.43 -7.20 4.86
C LYS A 36 9.76 -8.22 3.94
N LYS A 37 9.01 -9.17 4.52
CA LYS A 37 8.30 -10.18 3.73
C LYS A 37 7.27 -9.54 2.80
N GLU A 38 6.49 -8.59 3.27
CA GLU A 38 5.50 -7.90 2.45
C GLU A 38 6.16 -7.08 1.32
N ILE A 39 7.33 -6.49 1.57
CA ILE A 39 8.11 -5.83 0.52
C ILE A 39 8.62 -6.84 -0.52
N LEU A 40 9.13 -8.00 -0.10
CA LEU A 40 9.52 -9.06 -1.02
C LEU A 40 8.32 -9.55 -1.85
N ASP A 41 7.20 -9.84 -1.22
CA ASP A 41 5.96 -10.27 -1.89
C ASP A 41 5.46 -9.22 -2.91
N LEU A 42 5.73 -7.94 -2.65
CA LEU A 42 5.34 -6.84 -3.52
C LEU A 42 6.22 -6.75 -4.77
N TYR A 43 7.54 -6.89 -4.65
CA TYR A 43 8.51 -6.56 -5.71
C TYR A 43 9.24 -7.76 -6.31
N GLU A 44 9.56 -8.81 -5.53
CA GLU A 44 10.40 -9.90 -6.00
C GLU A 44 9.82 -10.62 -7.22
N GLY A 45 10.65 -10.80 -8.25
CA GLY A 45 10.27 -11.43 -9.50
C GLY A 45 9.36 -10.56 -10.39
N LYS A 46 9.23 -9.28 -10.09
CA LYS A 46 8.34 -8.37 -10.83
C LYS A 46 9.09 -7.18 -11.39
N SER A 47 8.54 -6.63 -12.47
CA SER A 47 8.94 -5.36 -13.05
C SER A 47 7.98 -4.26 -12.64
N TRP A 48 8.54 -3.17 -12.11
CA TRP A 48 7.83 -1.93 -11.79
C TRP A 48 7.97 -0.94 -12.94
N PHE A 49 6.84 -0.45 -13.41
CA PHE A 49 6.76 0.52 -14.50
C PHE A 49 6.49 1.91 -13.93
N TRP A 50 7.23 2.90 -14.40
CA TRP A 50 6.92 4.32 -14.24
C TRP A 50 6.90 5.01 -15.61
N GLU A 51 6.53 6.27 -15.65
CA GLU A 51 6.33 7.02 -16.90
C GLU A 51 7.51 6.93 -17.89
N LYS A 52 8.74 6.90 -17.37
CA LYS A 52 9.96 6.97 -18.19
C LYS A 52 10.86 5.74 -18.08
N GLY A 53 10.38 4.64 -17.53
CA GLY A 53 11.25 3.49 -17.40
C GLY A 53 10.62 2.27 -16.74
N ILE A 54 11.47 1.26 -16.57
CA ILE A 54 11.12 -0.03 -15.98
C ILE A 54 12.27 -0.49 -15.09
N ALA A 55 11.95 -1.06 -13.95
CA ALA A 55 12.89 -1.74 -13.08
C ALA A 55 12.44 -3.17 -12.81
N PHE A 56 13.34 -4.13 -12.89
CA PHE A 56 13.12 -5.52 -12.52
C PHE A 56 13.86 -5.85 -11.22
N PHE A 57 13.14 -6.44 -10.27
CA PHE A 57 13.64 -6.85 -8.96
C PHE A 57 13.74 -8.38 -8.91
N ALA A 58 14.89 -8.92 -9.28
CA ALA A 58 15.09 -10.35 -9.31
C ALA A 58 15.18 -10.95 -7.90
N ALA A 59 14.90 -12.25 -7.78
CA ALA A 59 15.22 -13.01 -6.59
C ALA A 59 16.72 -12.89 -6.26
N LYS A 60 17.07 -13.02 -4.97
CA LYS A 60 18.46 -12.89 -4.48
C LYS A 60 19.06 -11.49 -4.58
N GLY A 61 18.21 -10.47 -4.73
CA GLY A 61 18.62 -9.08 -4.60
C GLY A 61 19.25 -8.45 -5.84
N GLN A 62 19.17 -9.06 -7.01
CA GLN A 62 19.64 -8.44 -8.26
C GLN A 62 18.62 -7.47 -8.79
N PHE A 63 19.09 -6.40 -9.42
CA PHE A 63 18.28 -5.30 -9.92
C PHE A 63 18.75 -4.86 -11.30
N ASN A 64 17.82 -4.76 -12.24
CA ASN A 64 18.07 -4.18 -13.55
C ASN A 64 17.00 -3.12 -13.84
N ALA A 65 17.42 -2.02 -14.45
CA ALA A 65 16.46 -0.99 -14.87
C ALA A 65 16.96 -0.20 -16.06
N PHE A 66 16.02 0.47 -16.72
CA PHE A 66 16.34 1.58 -17.61
C PHE A 66 15.40 2.76 -17.35
N SER A 67 15.86 3.96 -17.69
CA SER A 67 15.08 5.18 -17.69
C SER A 67 15.37 5.99 -18.94
N GLU A 68 14.35 6.63 -19.49
CA GLU A 68 14.45 7.48 -20.66
C GLU A 68 14.19 8.93 -20.25
N GLU A 69 15.18 9.80 -20.38
CA GLU A 69 15.07 11.22 -20.11
C GLU A 69 15.43 12.01 -21.38
N GLY A 70 14.42 12.68 -21.94
CA GLY A 70 14.58 13.34 -23.24
C GLY A 70 14.89 12.34 -24.33
N ASN A 71 16.03 12.49 -25.02
CA ASN A 71 16.49 11.61 -26.07
C ASN A 71 17.57 10.61 -25.61
N GLU A 72 17.81 10.50 -24.32
CA GLU A 72 18.85 9.65 -23.78
C GLU A 72 18.28 8.56 -22.88
N ARG A 73 18.68 7.32 -23.17
CA ARG A 73 18.37 6.16 -22.33
C ARG A 73 19.54 5.87 -21.41
N SER A 74 19.25 5.75 -20.12
CA SER A 74 20.19 5.25 -19.12
C SER A 74 19.81 3.86 -18.65
N THR A 75 20.78 3.04 -18.34
CA THR A 75 20.59 1.69 -17.82
C THR A 75 21.38 1.48 -16.55
N VAL A 76 20.94 0.55 -15.72
CA VAL A 76 21.62 0.11 -14.51
C VAL A 76 21.48 -1.40 -14.34
N ALA A 77 22.56 -2.02 -13.86
CA ALA A 77 22.55 -3.32 -13.22
C ALA A 77 23.14 -3.15 -11.83
N GLY A 78 22.51 -3.70 -10.81
CA GLY A 78 22.94 -3.52 -9.44
C GLY A 78 22.17 -4.43 -8.48
N ASP A 79 21.98 -3.94 -7.27
CA ASP A 79 21.37 -4.71 -6.19
C ASP A 79 20.15 -3.98 -5.60
N TRP A 80 19.22 -4.77 -5.08
CA TRP A 80 18.09 -4.28 -4.30
C TRP A 80 17.90 -5.08 -3.01
N GLU A 81 17.27 -4.46 -2.04
CA GLU A 81 17.00 -5.08 -0.75
C GLU A 81 15.66 -4.61 -0.18
N ALA A 82 15.04 -5.50 0.57
CA ALA A 82 13.88 -5.21 1.41
C ALA A 82 14.31 -5.18 2.88
N LEU A 83 13.81 -4.21 3.64
CA LEU A 83 14.12 -3.99 5.05
C LEU A 83 12.87 -4.11 5.93
N ASP A 84 13.06 -4.43 7.21
CA ASP A 84 11.95 -4.68 8.14
C ASP A 84 11.18 -3.40 8.56
N ASP A 85 11.70 -2.23 8.21
CA ASP A 85 11.08 -0.93 8.49
C ASP A 85 10.22 -0.41 7.32
N GLY A 86 9.84 -1.28 6.39
CA GLY A 86 9.02 -0.94 5.23
C GLY A 86 9.80 -0.32 4.08
N ARG A 87 11.14 -0.28 4.16
CA ARG A 87 11.97 0.25 3.07
C ARG A 87 12.31 -0.81 2.04
N MET A 88 12.26 -0.39 0.79
CA MET A 88 12.89 -1.04 -0.35
C MET A 88 13.93 -0.09 -0.91
N CYS A 89 15.16 -0.56 -1.10
CA CYS A 89 16.24 0.22 -1.67
C CYS A 89 16.87 -0.52 -2.86
N PHE A 90 17.28 0.24 -3.85
CA PHE A 90 18.08 -0.29 -4.95
C PHE A 90 19.26 0.66 -5.24
N SER A 91 20.34 0.10 -5.72
CA SER A 91 21.58 0.83 -5.99
C SER A 91 22.36 0.22 -7.13
N GLY A 92 23.06 1.07 -7.85
CA GLY A 92 23.91 0.67 -8.95
C GLY A 92 24.51 1.86 -9.67
N VAL A 93 25.31 1.58 -10.67
CA VAL A 93 25.90 2.61 -11.54
C VAL A 93 25.02 2.77 -12.76
N TRP A 94 24.28 3.86 -12.81
CA TRP A 94 23.53 4.29 -13.98
C TRP A 94 24.50 4.76 -15.06
N THR A 95 24.30 4.27 -16.26
CA THR A 95 25.11 4.58 -17.42
C THR A 95 24.23 5.02 -18.58
N ALA A 96 24.54 6.16 -19.12
CA ALA A 96 23.99 6.71 -20.34
C ALA A 96 25.13 7.03 -21.33
N LYS A 97 24.81 7.50 -22.54
CA LYS A 97 25.81 7.85 -23.54
C LYS A 97 26.76 8.95 -23.05
N SER A 98 26.20 9.97 -22.37
CA SER A 98 26.90 11.18 -21.98
C SER A 98 27.39 11.20 -20.52
N TRP A 99 26.92 10.27 -19.67
CA TRP A 99 27.25 10.29 -18.24
C TRP A 99 27.21 8.89 -17.60
N ARG A 100 27.86 8.82 -16.44
CA ARG A 100 27.84 7.64 -15.58
C ARG A 100 27.85 8.06 -14.13
N ARG A 101 26.93 7.50 -13.31
CA ARG A 101 26.75 7.92 -11.92
C ARG A 101 26.23 6.78 -11.05
N PHE A 102 26.86 6.58 -9.89
CA PHE A 102 26.29 5.73 -8.85
C PHE A 102 25.09 6.43 -8.22
N ALA A 103 24.03 5.68 -7.99
CA ALA A 103 22.87 6.13 -7.24
C ALA A 103 22.32 5.01 -6.35
N ARG A 104 21.87 5.40 -5.15
CA ARG A 104 21.05 4.58 -4.27
C ARG A 104 19.71 5.30 -4.08
N THR A 105 18.63 4.61 -4.33
CA THR A 105 17.28 5.13 -4.16
C THR A 105 16.53 4.22 -3.21
N CYS A 106 15.84 4.81 -2.23
CA CYS A 106 15.02 4.08 -1.29
C CYS A 106 13.59 4.63 -1.29
N PHE A 107 12.64 3.72 -1.12
CA PHE A 107 11.24 4.02 -0.89
C PHE A 107 10.80 3.37 0.41
N VAL A 108 9.99 4.06 1.19
CA VAL A 108 9.35 3.52 2.39
C VAL A 108 7.88 3.29 2.12
N HIS A 109 7.35 2.22 2.68
CA HIS A 109 5.98 1.79 2.48
C HIS A 109 5.24 1.66 3.81
N LYS A 110 3.97 2.01 3.79
CA LYS A 110 3.04 1.76 4.88
C LYS A 110 1.71 1.26 4.33
N ILE A 111 1.00 0.49 5.14
CA ILE A 111 -0.38 0.14 4.88
C ILE A 111 -1.28 0.95 5.81
N LYS A 112 -2.36 1.47 5.25
CA LYS A 112 -3.41 2.18 5.96
C LYS A 112 -4.72 1.94 5.23
N ASP A 113 -5.77 1.54 5.96
CA ASP A 113 -7.10 1.25 5.40
C ASP A 113 -7.08 0.23 4.24
N GLY A 114 -6.19 -0.78 4.30
CA GLY A 114 -6.00 -1.77 3.25
C GLY A 114 -5.22 -1.28 2.03
N GLN A 115 -4.83 -0.02 1.98
CA GLN A 115 -4.08 0.57 0.87
C GLN A 115 -2.59 0.64 1.19
N ILE A 116 -1.75 0.38 0.20
CA ILE A 116 -0.30 0.54 0.32
C ILE A 116 0.07 1.95 -0.16
N TYR A 117 0.71 2.69 0.73
CA TYR A 117 1.29 4.00 0.45
C TYR A 117 2.79 3.88 0.29
N GLN A 118 3.36 4.70 -0.58
CA GLN A 118 4.79 4.77 -0.81
C GLN A 118 5.25 6.24 -0.80
N ARG A 119 6.48 6.46 -0.37
CA ARG A 119 7.20 7.71 -0.63
C ARG A 119 8.69 7.47 -0.83
N ARG A 120 9.33 8.29 -1.64
CA ARG A 120 10.79 8.30 -1.78
C ARG A 120 11.44 8.93 -0.54
N THR A 121 12.53 8.34 -0.07
CA THR A 121 13.31 8.88 1.06
C THR A 121 14.61 9.54 0.57
N PRO A 122 15.17 10.51 1.30
CA PRO A 122 14.67 11.14 2.53
C PRO A 122 13.53 12.15 2.28
N LYS A 123 13.32 12.57 1.03
CA LYS A 123 12.34 13.60 0.66
C LYS A 123 11.38 13.06 -0.39
N GLY A 124 10.11 13.22 -0.16
CA GLY A 124 9.04 12.84 -1.06
C GLY A 124 7.71 12.84 -0.32
N ASP A 125 6.64 13.05 -1.05
CA ASP A 125 5.29 12.99 -0.51
C ASP A 125 4.76 11.56 -0.53
N TRP A 126 3.85 11.25 0.39
CA TRP A 126 3.14 10.00 0.40
C TRP A 126 2.11 9.98 -0.74
N TYR A 127 2.10 8.90 -1.49
CA TYR A 127 1.06 8.64 -2.49
C TYR A 127 0.59 7.19 -2.38
N ILE A 128 -0.60 6.91 -2.89
CA ILE A 128 -1.12 5.56 -2.95
C ILE A 128 -0.33 4.81 -4.03
N PHE A 129 0.36 3.76 -3.60
CA PHE A 129 1.11 2.88 -4.48
C PHE A 129 0.20 1.78 -5.03
N ARG A 130 -0.70 1.26 -4.19
CA ARG A 130 -1.63 0.21 -4.55
C ARG A 130 -2.87 0.24 -3.68
N HIS A 131 -4.04 0.15 -4.30
CA HIS A 131 -5.31 -0.10 -3.62
C HIS A 131 -5.51 -1.59 -3.35
N GLU A 132 -6.33 -1.90 -2.36
CA GLU A 132 -6.81 -3.25 -2.09
C GLU A 132 -8.34 -3.24 -2.01
N PRO A 133 -9.05 -3.76 -3.03
CA PRO A 133 -8.54 -4.37 -4.26
C PRO A 133 -7.89 -3.35 -5.21
N SER A 134 -7.01 -3.86 -6.09
CA SER A 134 -6.27 -3.05 -7.06
C SER A 134 -7.21 -2.25 -7.98
N GLN A 135 -6.83 -1.01 -8.30
CA GLN A 135 -7.61 -0.06 -9.10
C GLN A 135 -6.79 0.50 -10.27
N GLU A 136 -7.50 1.12 -11.21
CA GLU A 136 -6.85 1.93 -12.24
C GLU A 136 -6.07 3.09 -11.61
N GLY A 137 -4.87 3.33 -12.10
CA GLY A 137 -3.96 4.33 -11.54
C GLY A 137 -2.96 3.81 -10.51
N ASP A 138 -3.12 2.57 -10.02
CA ASP A 138 -2.12 1.93 -9.18
C ASP A 138 -0.79 1.77 -9.91
N GLN A 139 0.30 1.76 -9.14
CA GLN A 139 1.62 1.53 -9.71
C GLN A 139 1.68 0.14 -10.34
N LYS A 140 2.12 0.11 -11.60
CA LYS A 140 2.12 -1.11 -12.40
C LYS A 140 3.30 -2.00 -12.02
N LEU A 141 2.97 -3.14 -11.39
CA LEU A 141 3.89 -4.25 -11.13
C LEU A 141 3.47 -5.46 -11.94
N VAL A 142 4.36 -5.95 -12.78
CA VAL A 142 4.11 -7.06 -13.70
C VAL A 142 5.09 -8.20 -13.42
N PRO A 143 4.63 -9.46 -13.32
CA PRO A 143 5.53 -10.59 -13.16
C PRO A 143 6.54 -10.70 -14.31
N GLY A 144 7.78 -11.10 -13.97
CA GLY A 144 8.86 -11.33 -14.92
C GLY A 144 9.66 -10.07 -15.28
N ASP A 145 10.78 -10.31 -15.94
CA ASP A 145 11.72 -9.27 -16.38
C ASP A 145 11.24 -8.63 -17.69
N GLN A 146 10.81 -7.39 -17.59
CA GLN A 146 10.33 -6.57 -18.72
C GLN A 146 11.38 -5.52 -19.16
N THR A 147 12.61 -5.62 -18.66
CA THR A 147 13.69 -4.67 -18.98
C THR A 147 14.46 -5.05 -20.26
N LYS A 148 14.16 -6.22 -20.85
CA LYS A 148 14.81 -6.79 -22.05
C LYS A 148 14.10 -6.37 -23.30
#